data_b21493dbfb3abddb5cf3bd7e3dfc1d50
#
_entry.id   b21493dbfb3abddb5cf3bd7e3dfc1d50
#
_cell.length_a   1.000
_cell.length_b   1.000
_cell.length_c   1.000
_cell.angle_alpha   90.00
_cell.angle_beta   90.00
_cell.angle_gamma   90.00
#
_symmetry.space_group_name_H-M   'P 1'
#
loop_
_entity.id
_entity.type
_entity.pdbx_description
1 polymer ?
#
loop_
_entity_poly.entity_id
_entity_poly.type
_entity_poly.pdbx_seq_one_letter_code
_entity_poly.pdbx_strand_id
1 'polypeptide(L)'
;MHQRARSAEDKARRADDLLKAAEALASELGGVRYITLAAVTERAGLHRTGVRRYYASKEELLLELAERGWGQWRDAIKDAVKDTIKSGAADRAGPAHRPAPSRSRLGPAQTAAVVSQTLVALPVFCDLLTHATLYLEGDVDIERARRYKTNSFAAHDEIAATLDHASTMTVEQITSLLAAAIMLAAGLWQVSHPTPTLAALYEQEPRWGHVALDFAPRLTGLLEACAVGLGGT
;
A
#
# COMPACT_ATOMS: atom_id res chain seq x y z
N MET A 1 -11.70 -32.41 -19.26
CA MET A 1 -11.00 -31.13 -19.02
C MET A 1 -11.81 -30.12 -18.19
N HIS A 2 -13.14 -29.99 -18.37
CA HIS A 2 -13.99 -29.01 -17.66
C HIS A 2 -14.03 -29.12 -16.12
N GLN A 3 -13.92 -30.31 -15.53
CA GLN A 3 -14.04 -30.51 -14.08
C GLN A 3 -12.79 -30.02 -13.31
N ARG A 4 -11.58 -30.13 -13.89
CA ARG A 4 -10.34 -29.60 -13.30
C ARG A 4 -10.26 -28.07 -13.36
N ALA A 5 -10.77 -27.45 -14.44
CA ALA A 5 -10.84 -25.99 -14.57
C ALA A 5 -11.79 -25.39 -13.52
N ARG A 6 -13.01 -25.94 -13.35
CA ARG A 6 -13.94 -25.52 -12.28
C ARG A 6 -13.35 -25.63 -10.88
N SER A 7 -12.59 -26.70 -10.60
CA SER A 7 -11.92 -26.88 -9.30
C SER A 7 -10.83 -25.81 -9.05
N ALA A 8 -10.11 -25.38 -10.08
CA ALA A 8 -9.10 -24.35 -9.98
C ALA A 8 -9.72 -22.94 -9.76
N GLU A 9 -10.79 -22.63 -10.51
CA GLU A 9 -11.54 -21.38 -10.35
C GLU A 9 -12.21 -21.29 -8.99
N ASP A 10 -12.80 -22.38 -8.50
CA ASP A 10 -13.39 -22.45 -7.15
C ASP A 10 -12.31 -22.28 -6.07
N LYS A 11 -11.12 -22.83 -6.27
CA LYS A 11 -10.00 -22.65 -5.35
C LYS A 11 -9.53 -21.19 -5.31
N ALA A 12 -9.38 -20.57 -6.49
CA ALA A 12 -8.98 -19.16 -6.59
C ALA A 12 -10.01 -18.22 -5.94
N ARG A 13 -11.30 -18.45 -6.18
CA ARG A 13 -12.37 -17.68 -5.55
C ARG A 13 -12.34 -17.80 -4.02
N ARG A 14 -12.14 -19.00 -3.47
CA ARG A 14 -12.06 -19.21 -2.02
C ARG A 14 -10.82 -18.57 -1.40
N ALA A 15 -9.69 -18.56 -2.10
CA ALA A 15 -8.50 -17.83 -1.66
C ALA A 15 -8.78 -16.32 -1.62
N ASP A 16 -9.46 -15.78 -2.62
CA ASP A 16 -9.88 -14.38 -2.67
C ASP A 16 -10.87 -14.02 -1.54
N ASP A 17 -11.84 -14.89 -1.24
CA ASP A 17 -12.77 -14.72 -0.12
C ASP A 17 -12.02 -14.63 1.24
N LEU A 18 -10.98 -15.46 1.42
CA LEU A 18 -10.11 -15.42 2.61
C LEU A 18 -9.31 -14.12 2.71
N LEU A 19 -8.75 -13.63 1.60
CA LEU A 19 -8.01 -12.37 1.58
C LEU A 19 -8.94 -11.17 1.87
N LYS A 20 -10.13 -11.14 1.28
CA LYS A 20 -11.14 -10.10 1.58
C LYS A 20 -11.57 -10.13 3.05
N ALA A 21 -11.77 -11.32 3.62
CA ALA A 21 -12.09 -11.48 5.03
C ALA A 21 -10.96 -10.99 5.94
N ALA A 22 -9.70 -11.26 5.58
CA ALA A 22 -8.53 -10.79 6.32
C ALA A 22 -8.42 -9.26 6.27
N GLU A 23 -8.59 -8.65 5.10
CA GLU A 23 -8.56 -7.20 4.91
C GLU A 23 -9.65 -6.50 5.73
N ALA A 24 -10.88 -7.00 5.68
CA ALA A 24 -12.00 -6.48 6.47
C ALA A 24 -11.72 -6.58 7.98
N LEU A 25 -11.23 -7.73 8.46
CA LEU A 25 -10.88 -7.93 9.87
C LEU A 25 -9.73 -7.02 10.31
N ALA A 26 -8.72 -6.79 9.45
CA ALA A 26 -7.63 -5.86 9.75
C ALA A 26 -8.16 -4.45 9.98
N SER A 27 -9.05 -3.99 9.12
CA SER A 27 -9.68 -2.67 9.23
C SER A 27 -10.55 -2.55 10.48
N GLU A 28 -11.35 -3.56 10.79
CA GLU A 28 -12.25 -3.57 11.95
C GLU A 28 -11.50 -3.66 13.30
N LEU A 29 -10.42 -4.44 13.35
CA LEU A 29 -9.64 -4.67 14.56
C LEU A 29 -8.54 -3.64 14.79
N GLY A 30 -8.31 -2.74 13.83
CA GLY A 30 -7.27 -1.72 13.90
C GLY A 30 -5.85 -2.25 13.66
N GLY A 31 -5.70 -3.34 12.90
CA GLY A 31 -4.39 -3.81 12.44
C GLY A 31 -4.30 -5.31 12.19
N VAL A 32 -3.37 -5.67 11.31
CA VAL A 32 -3.14 -7.07 10.88
C VAL A 32 -2.59 -7.95 12.00
N ARG A 33 -1.98 -7.36 13.02
CA ARG A 33 -1.50 -8.10 14.19
C ARG A 33 -2.59 -8.85 14.94
N TYR A 34 -3.81 -8.30 14.94
CA TYR A 34 -4.95 -8.85 15.69
C TYR A 34 -5.73 -9.93 14.95
N ILE A 35 -5.41 -10.15 13.68
CA ILE A 35 -6.05 -11.20 12.87
C ILE A 35 -5.58 -12.58 13.32
N THR A 36 -6.50 -13.55 13.30
CA THR A 36 -6.20 -14.98 13.45
C THR A 36 -6.75 -15.76 12.26
N LEU A 37 -6.09 -16.86 11.88
CA LEU A 37 -6.63 -17.74 10.83
C LEU A 37 -8.04 -18.25 11.13
N ALA A 38 -8.36 -18.47 12.40
CA ALA A 38 -9.68 -18.91 12.82
C ALA A 38 -10.75 -17.85 12.52
N ALA A 39 -10.50 -16.58 12.88
CA ALA A 39 -11.42 -15.48 12.62
C ALA A 39 -11.59 -15.22 11.10
N VAL A 40 -10.51 -15.29 10.34
CA VAL A 40 -10.58 -15.16 8.87
C VAL A 40 -11.40 -16.28 8.25
N THR A 41 -11.19 -17.51 8.70
CA THR A 41 -11.92 -18.69 8.21
C THR A 41 -13.42 -18.59 8.49
N GLU A 42 -13.78 -18.18 9.68
CA GLU A 42 -15.16 -17.96 10.11
C GLU A 42 -15.82 -16.84 9.29
N ARG A 43 -15.14 -15.70 9.14
CA ARG A 43 -15.62 -14.56 8.34
C ARG A 43 -15.83 -14.93 6.86
N ALA A 44 -14.96 -15.78 6.30
CA ALA A 44 -15.09 -16.27 4.92
C ALA A 44 -16.15 -17.39 4.76
N GLY A 45 -16.83 -17.78 5.82
CA GLY A 45 -17.83 -18.85 5.80
C GLY A 45 -17.25 -20.24 5.49
N LEU A 46 -15.98 -20.47 5.84
CA LEU A 46 -15.30 -21.74 5.63
C LEU A 46 -15.23 -22.55 6.93
N HIS A 47 -15.17 -23.87 6.79
CA HIS A 47 -14.91 -24.72 7.95
C HIS A 47 -13.46 -24.56 8.44
N ARG A 48 -13.24 -24.59 9.75
CA ARG A 48 -11.92 -24.34 10.41
C ARG A 48 -10.76 -25.15 9.83
N THR A 49 -11.01 -26.36 9.34
CA THR A 49 -9.98 -27.19 8.71
C THR A 49 -9.75 -26.85 7.23
N GLY A 50 -10.65 -26.07 6.61
CA GLY A 50 -10.62 -25.75 5.19
C GLY A 50 -9.51 -24.77 4.80
N VAL A 51 -9.14 -23.84 5.70
CA VAL A 51 -8.16 -22.80 5.44
C VAL A 51 -6.77 -23.34 5.11
N ARG A 52 -6.36 -24.44 5.76
CA ARG A 52 -5.04 -25.05 5.55
C ARG A 52 -4.81 -25.62 4.14
N ARG A 53 -5.86 -25.70 3.32
CA ARG A 53 -5.74 -26.03 1.89
C ARG A 53 -5.29 -24.83 1.03
N TYR A 54 -5.37 -23.63 1.57
CA TYR A 54 -5.05 -22.36 0.90
C TYR A 54 -3.81 -21.71 1.50
N TYR A 55 -3.71 -21.69 2.82
CA TYR A 55 -2.62 -21.05 3.57
C TYR A 55 -2.15 -21.97 4.70
N ALA A 56 -0.85 -22.25 4.73
CA ALA A 56 -0.24 -23.09 5.77
C ALA A 56 -0.20 -22.34 7.12
N SER A 57 -0.06 -21.02 7.10
CA SER A 57 0.06 -20.18 8.28
C SER A 57 -0.66 -18.83 8.11
N LYS A 58 -0.77 -18.06 9.20
CA LYS A 58 -1.25 -16.68 9.19
C LYS A 58 -0.31 -15.78 8.38
N GLU A 59 0.98 -16.00 8.53
CA GLU A 59 2.06 -15.25 7.89
C GLU A 59 1.97 -15.40 6.36
N GLU A 60 1.71 -16.60 5.88
CA GLU A 60 1.51 -16.86 4.45
C GLU A 60 0.29 -16.10 3.90
N LEU A 61 -0.83 -16.11 4.63
CA LEU A 61 -2.04 -15.34 4.27
C LEU A 61 -1.74 -13.83 4.25
N LEU A 62 -1.09 -13.30 5.28
CA LEU A 62 -0.77 -11.88 5.38
C LEU A 62 0.24 -11.44 4.33
N LEU A 63 1.20 -12.29 3.98
CA LEU A 63 2.16 -12.02 2.92
C LEU A 63 1.48 -11.97 1.54
N GLU A 64 0.45 -12.80 1.30
CA GLU A 64 -0.35 -12.71 0.09
C GLU A 64 -1.26 -11.46 0.07
N LEU A 65 -1.75 -11.05 1.23
CA LEU A 65 -2.47 -9.79 1.36
C LEU A 65 -1.57 -8.59 1.08
N ALA A 66 -0.30 -8.62 1.52
CA ALA A 66 0.70 -7.61 1.19
C ALA A 66 1.02 -7.58 -0.32
N GLU A 67 1.11 -8.74 -0.96
CA GLU A 67 1.25 -8.87 -2.43
C GLU A 67 0.09 -8.19 -3.17
N ARG A 68 -1.15 -8.42 -2.70
CA ARG A 68 -2.35 -7.73 -3.22
C ARG A 68 -2.24 -6.21 -3.04
N GLY A 69 -1.79 -5.75 -1.88
CA GLY A 69 -1.58 -4.34 -1.58
C GLY A 69 -0.59 -3.66 -2.54
N TRP A 70 0.49 -4.32 -2.91
CA TRP A 70 1.42 -3.84 -3.94
C TRP A 70 0.72 -3.65 -5.30
N GLY A 71 -0.12 -4.60 -5.71
CA GLY A 71 -0.92 -4.50 -6.93
C GLY A 71 -1.92 -3.35 -6.87
N GLN A 72 -2.63 -3.20 -5.76
CA GLN A 72 -3.58 -2.12 -5.53
C GLN A 72 -2.89 -0.75 -5.57
N TRP A 73 -1.72 -0.60 -4.95
CA TRP A 73 -0.96 0.64 -4.98
C TRP A 73 -0.48 0.99 -6.38
N ARG A 74 0.06 0.02 -7.13
CA ARG A 74 0.43 0.19 -8.54
C ARG A 74 -0.75 0.73 -9.38
N ASP A 75 -1.92 0.12 -9.25
CA ASP A 75 -3.09 0.50 -10.02
C ASP A 75 -3.62 1.89 -9.59
N ALA A 76 -3.62 2.18 -8.29
CA ALA A 76 -3.97 3.49 -7.76
C ALA A 76 -3.03 4.62 -8.26
N ILE A 77 -1.72 4.37 -8.33
CA ILE A 77 -0.76 5.31 -8.92
C ILE A 77 -1.07 5.57 -10.40
N LYS A 78 -1.32 4.50 -11.18
CA LYS A 78 -1.65 4.64 -12.61
C LYS A 78 -2.90 5.50 -12.83
N ASP A 79 -3.91 5.32 -11.99
CA ASP A 79 -5.17 6.08 -12.11
C ASP A 79 -5.00 7.52 -11.61
N ALA A 80 -4.35 7.74 -10.46
CA ALA A 80 -4.10 9.08 -9.93
C ALA A 80 -3.25 9.95 -10.88
N VAL A 81 -2.23 9.37 -11.52
CA VAL A 81 -1.42 10.05 -12.54
C VAL A 81 -2.29 10.48 -13.72
N LYS A 82 -3.15 9.58 -14.25
CA LYS A 82 -4.05 9.91 -15.38
C LYS A 82 -5.00 11.06 -15.03
N ASP A 83 -5.56 11.04 -13.83
CA ASP A 83 -6.55 12.02 -13.39
C ASP A 83 -5.89 13.38 -13.12
N THR A 84 -4.70 13.41 -12.53
CA THR A 84 -3.94 14.65 -12.30
C THR A 84 -3.54 15.31 -13.62
N ILE A 85 -3.10 14.54 -14.61
CA ILE A 85 -2.74 15.06 -15.95
C ILE A 85 -4.00 15.61 -16.66
N LYS A 86 -5.14 14.92 -16.58
CA LYS A 86 -6.41 15.39 -17.19
C LYS A 86 -6.89 16.70 -16.58
N SER A 87 -6.89 16.79 -15.23
CA SER A 87 -7.34 17.99 -14.50
C SER A 87 -6.43 19.20 -14.83
N GLY A 88 -5.11 19.03 -14.85
CA GLY A 88 -4.18 20.08 -15.22
C GLY A 88 -4.27 20.50 -16.71
N ALA A 89 -4.83 19.69 -17.58
CA ALA A 89 -5.14 20.05 -18.96
C ALA A 89 -6.43 20.87 -19.07
N ALA A 90 -7.44 20.54 -18.24
CA ALA A 90 -8.72 21.24 -18.21
C ALA A 90 -8.59 22.69 -17.69
N ASP A 91 -7.80 22.90 -16.63
CA ASP A 91 -7.58 24.24 -16.05
C ASP A 91 -6.87 25.20 -17.00
N ARG A 92 -6.12 24.69 -17.99
CA ARG A 92 -5.43 25.49 -19.02
C ARG A 92 -6.24 25.73 -20.28
N ALA A 93 -7.37 25.08 -20.45
CA ALA A 93 -8.27 25.24 -21.61
C ALA A 93 -9.20 26.47 -21.53
N GLY A 94 -8.91 27.46 -20.68
CA GLY A 94 -9.60 28.74 -20.62
C GLY A 94 -9.53 29.50 -21.95
N PRO A 95 -10.49 30.41 -22.26
CA PRO A 95 -10.77 30.93 -23.60
C PRO A 95 -9.67 31.83 -24.23
N ALA A 96 -8.50 31.95 -23.63
CA ALA A 96 -7.46 32.90 -24.10
C ALA A 96 -6.10 32.25 -24.46
N HIS A 97 -5.93 30.93 -24.45
CA HIS A 97 -4.63 30.34 -24.74
C HIS A 97 -4.70 29.25 -25.80
N ARG A 98 -3.90 29.43 -26.86
CA ARG A 98 -3.68 28.46 -27.92
C ARG A 98 -2.87 27.27 -27.33
N PRO A 99 -3.37 26.04 -27.34
CA PRO A 99 -2.67 24.95 -26.70
C PRO A 99 -1.39 24.57 -27.46
N ALA A 100 -0.23 24.76 -26.84
CA ALA A 100 0.96 24.04 -27.23
C ALA A 100 0.78 22.57 -26.73
N PRO A 101 1.14 21.55 -27.52
CA PRO A 101 0.99 20.15 -27.14
C PRO A 101 2.14 19.70 -26.22
N SER A 102 2.35 20.35 -25.11
CA SER A 102 3.24 19.82 -24.08
C SER A 102 2.41 18.98 -23.11
N ARG A 103 2.62 17.66 -23.10
CA ARG A 103 2.09 16.79 -22.03
C ARG A 103 2.49 17.40 -20.70
N SER A 104 1.53 17.82 -19.91
CA SER A 104 1.78 18.36 -18.57
C SER A 104 2.41 17.26 -17.72
N ARG A 105 3.70 17.38 -17.41
CA ARG A 105 4.39 16.48 -16.49
C ARG A 105 4.21 16.97 -15.06
N LEU A 106 4.13 16.04 -14.12
CA LEU A 106 4.02 16.33 -12.70
C LEU A 106 5.35 16.89 -12.16
N GLY A 107 5.29 18.01 -11.46
CA GLY A 107 6.44 18.49 -10.69
C GLY A 107 6.70 17.61 -9.44
N PRO A 108 7.84 17.82 -8.73
CA PRO A 108 8.19 17.02 -7.56
C PRO A 108 7.10 16.98 -6.49
N ALA A 109 6.52 18.13 -6.11
CA ALA A 109 5.45 18.21 -5.12
C ALA A 109 4.18 17.47 -5.57
N GLN A 110 3.80 17.57 -6.84
CA GLN A 110 2.65 16.84 -7.38
C GLN A 110 2.89 15.32 -7.41
N THR A 111 4.11 14.89 -7.72
CA THR A 111 4.51 13.49 -7.69
C THR A 111 4.43 12.95 -6.27
N ALA A 112 4.93 13.69 -5.27
CA ALA A 112 4.82 13.33 -3.86
C ALA A 112 3.36 13.26 -3.40
N ALA A 113 2.51 14.19 -3.84
CA ALA A 113 1.08 14.19 -3.54
C ALA A 113 0.38 12.94 -4.08
N VAL A 114 0.65 12.54 -5.32
CA VAL A 114 0.13 11.29 -5.92
C VAL A 114 0.58 10.08 -5.10
N VAL A 115 1.86 9.99 -4.76
CA VAL A 115 2.42 8.87 -3.97
C VAL A 115 1.80 8.81 -2.58
N SER A 116 1.70 9.93 -1.86
CA SER A 116 1.15 9.97 -0.51
C SER A 116 -0.35 9.66 -0.47
N GLN A 117 -1.14 10.27 -1.36
CA GLN A 117 -2.60 10.08 -1.40
C GLN A 117 -2.98 8.64 -1.72
N THR A 118 -2.26 7.99 -2.63
CA THR A 118 -2.51 6.60 -2.98
C THR A 118 -2.15 5.64 -1.86
N LEU A 119 -1.10 5.90 -1.06
CA LEU A 119 -0.78 5.14 0.14
C LEU A 119 -1.81 5.37 1.26
N VAL A 120 -2.22 6.61 1.49
CA VAL A 120 -3.26 6.94 2.49
C VAL A 120 -4.58 6.22 2.21
N ALA A 121 -4.90 5.98 0.95
CA ALA A 121 -6.09 5.22 0.56
C ALA A 121 -5.98 3.69 0.79
N LEU A 122 -4.80 3.19 1.20
CA LEU A 122 -4.52 1.75 1.39
C LEU A 122 -4.04 1.46 2.84
N PRO A 123 -4.88 1.70 3.86
CA PRO A 123 -4.50 1.61 5.26
C PRO A 123 -3.96 0.23 5.66
N VAL A 124 -4.59 -0.86 5.25
CA VAL A 124 -4.15 -2.22 5.56
C VAL A 124 -2.80 -2.53 4.90
N PHE A 125 -2.54 -1.98 3.71
CA PHE A 125 -1.25 -2.12 3.04
C PHE A 125 -0.14 -1.37 3.79
N CYS A 126 -0.40 -0.16 4.28
CA CYS A 126 0.56 0.60 5.09
C CYS A 126 0.94 -0.16 6.37
N ASP A 127 -0.03 -0.80 7.04
CA ASP A 127 0.25 -1.66 8.19
C ASP A 127 1.10 -2.88 7.80
N LEU A 128 0.75 -3.55 6.70
CA LEU A 128 1.47 -4.72 6.20
C LEU A 128 2.92 -4.41 5.80
N LEU A 129 3.24 -3.21 5.32
CA LEU A 129 4.62 -2.82 4.97
C LEU A 129 5.57 -2.98 6.16
N THR A 130 5.14 -2.62 7.37
CA THR A 130 5.94 -2.86 8.59
C THR A 130 6.12 -4.36 8.86
N HIS A 131 5.02 -5.10 8.86
CA HIS A 131 5.01 -6.50 9.26
C HIS A 131 5.69 -7.42 8.24
N ALA A 132 5.61 -7.11 6.94
CA ALA A 132 6.28 -7.85 5.90
C ALA A 132 7.79 -7.91 6.14
N THR A 133 8.41 -6.76 6.38
CA THR A 133 9.86 -6.66 6.59
C THR A 133 10.32 -7.20 7.95
N LEU A 134 9.49 -7.04 9.00
CA LEU A 134 9.88 -7.45 10.35
C LEU A 134 9.90 -8.97 10.54
N TYR A 135 8.89 -9.68 10.05
CA TYR A 135 8.76 -11.11 10.33
C TYR A 135 8.05 -11.94 9.25
N LEU A 136 7.09 -11.37 8.48
CA LEU A 136 6.29 -12.21 7.57
C LEU A 136 7.14 -12.92 6.52
N GLU A 137 8.16 -12.25 6.00
CA GLU A 137 9.06 -12.80 5.01
C GLU A 137 9.98 -13.90 5.58
N GLY A 138 10.31 -13.80 6.88
CA GLY A 138 11.15 -14.77 7.58
C GLY A 138 10.38 -15.99 8.09
N ASP A 139 9.08 -15.87 8.28
CA ASP A 139 8.22 -16.89 8.91
C ASP A 139 7.47 -17.78 7.89
N VAL A 140 7.84 -17.69 6.60
CA VAL A 140 7.32 -18.53 5.52
C VAL A 140 8.45 -19.33 4.85
N ASP A 141 8.10 -20.34 4.04
CA ASP A 141 9.11 -21.06 3.27
C ASP A 141 9.77 -20.16 2.19
N ILE A 142 10.98 -20.56 1.77
CA ILE A 142 11.82 -19.78 0.84
C ILE A 142 11.13 -19.52 -0.51
N GLU A 143 10.33 -20.45 -1.01
CA GLU A 143 9.65 -20.28 -2.30
C GLU A 143 8.49 -19.31 -2.18
N ARG A 144 7.81 -19.29 -1.03
CA ARG A 144 6.78 -18.28 -0.74
C ARG A 144 7.39 -16.88 -0.60
N ALA A 145 8.50 -16.74 0.12
CA ALA A 145 9.23 -15.49 0.24
C ALA A 145 9.74 -15.01 -1.13
N ARG A 146 10.30 -15.91 -1.95
CA ARG A 146 10.74 -15.62 -3.31
C ARG A 146 9.60 -15.09 -4.19
N ARG A 147 8.44 -15.73 -4.17
CA ARG A 147 7.24 -15.31 -4.91
C ARG A 147 6.83 -13.89 -4.49
N TYR A 148 6.76 -13.64 -3.18
CA TYR A 148 6.43 -12.31 -2.67
C TYR A 148 7.42 -11.25 -3.17
N LYS A 149 8.72 -11.48 -3.03
CA LYS A 149 9.74 -10.53 -3.52
C LYS A 149 9.61 -10.29 -5.02
N THR A 150 9.44 -11.34 -5.81
CA THR A 150 9.31 -11.21 -7.27
C THR A 150 8.11 -10.31 -7.62
N ASN A 151 6.96 -10.56 -7.01
CA ASN A 151 5.73 -9.82 -7.34
C ASN A 151 5.73 -8.40 -6.78
N SER A 152 6.27 -8.18 -5.58
CA SER A 152 6.37 -6.85 -4.97
C SER A 152 7.38 -5.96 -5.73
N PHE A 153 8.53 -6.49 -6.12
CA PHE A 153 9.49 -5.74 -6.96
C PHE A 153 8.93 -5.45 -8.34
N ALA A 154 8.24 -6.40 -8.99
CA ALA A 154 7.60 -6.13 -10.27
C ALA A 154 6.56 -5.00 -10.18
N ALA A 155 5.73 -4.98 -9.13
CA ALA A 155 4.78 -3.90 -8.90
C ALA A 155 5.49 -2.56 -8.61
N HIS A 156 6.55 -2.56 -7.81
CA HIS A 156 7.38 -1.39 -7.54
C HIS A 156 7.99 -0.82 -8.81
N ASP A 157 8.54 -1.66 -9.68
CA ASP A 157 9.16 -1.24 -10.93
C ASP A 157 8.13 -0.63 -11.90
N GLU A 158 6.91 -1.18 -11.94
CA GLU A 158 5.80 -0.60 -12.71
C GLU A 158 5.38 0.78 -12.15
N ILE A 159 5.37 0.96 -10.82
CA ILE A 159 5.12 2.26 -10.18
C ILE A 159 6.21 3.26 -10.59
N ALA A 160 7.48 2.87 -10.46
CA ALA A 160 8.62 3.72 -10.81
C ALA A 160 8.56 4.15 -12.28
N ALA A 161 8.31 3.21 -13.20
CA ALA A 161 8.16 3.49 -14.62
C ALA A 161 6.97 4.43 -14.93
N THR A 162 5.84 4.25 -14.23
CA THR A 162 4.67 5.13 -14.38
C THR A 162 4.99 6.56 -13.98
N LEU A 163 5.68 6.74 -12.85
CA LEU A 163 6.08 8.07 -12.36
C LEU A 163 7.17 8.70 -13.24
N ASP A 164 8.14 7.93 -13.73
CA ASP A 164 9.18 8.42 -14.66
C ASP A 164 8.58 9.01 -15.93
N HIS A 165 7.61 8.31 -16.53
CA HIS A 165 6.93 8.82 -17.72
C HIS A 165 6.07 10.07 -17.45
N ALA A 166 5.56 10.22 -16.24
CA ALA A 166 4.59 11.24 -15.89
C ALA A 166 5.21 12.48 -15.21
N SER A 167 6.34 12.36 -14.52
CA SER A 167 6.93 13.44 -13.72
C SER A 167 8.15 14.07 -14.38
N THR A 168 8.60 15.22 -13.87
CA THR A 168 9.84 15.89 -14.27
C THR A 168 11.05 15.41 -13.47
N MET A 169 10.86 14.51 -12.51
CA MET A 169 11.93 13.93 -11.69
C MET A 169 12.72 12.90 -12.48
N THR A 170 13.99 12.70 -12.14
CA THR A 170 14.83 11.63 -12.70
C THR A 170 14.47 10.27 -12.09
N VAL A 171 14.90 9.19 -12.73
CA VAL A 171 14.71 7.81 -12.23
C VAL A 171 15.29 7.65 -10.83
N GLU A 172 16.47 8.22 -10.55
CA GLU A 172 17.13 8.17 -9.25
C GLU A 172 16.33 8.92 -8.17
N GLN A 173 15.77 10.09 -8.52
CA GLN A 173 14.91 10.86 -7.61
C GLN A 173 13.61 10.12 -7.31
N ILE A 174 13.00 9.49 -8.31
CA ILE A 174 11.78 8.67 -8.14
C ILE A 174 12.07 7.47 -7.26
N THR A 175 13.15 6.74 -7.52
CA THR A 175 13.56 5.57 -6.70
C THR A 175 13.77 5.98 -5.24
N SER A 176 14.44 7.11 -5.01
CA SER A 176 14.66 7.66 -3.67
C SER A 176 13.35 8.06 -2.99
N LEU A 177 12.44 8.71 -3.72
CA LEU A 177 11.12 9.09 -3.22
C LEU A 177 10.27 7.87 -2.85
N LEU A 178 10.26 6.83 -3.69
CA LEU A 178 9.53 5.59 -3.42
C LEU A 178 10.10 4.85 -2.20
N ALA A 179 11.43 4.79 -2.07
CA ALA A 179 12.07 4.22 -0.88
C ALA A 179 11.67 4.98 0.39
N ALA A 180 11.71 6.32 0.35
CA ALA A 180 11.23 7.15 1.45
C ALA A 180 9.75 6.92 1.75
N ALA A 181 8.90 6.82 0.72
CA ALA A 181 7.47 6.60 0.87
C ALA A 181 7.14 5.29 1.58
N ILE A 182 7.80 4.19 1.20
CA ILE A 182 7.61 2.88 1.82
C ILE A 182 8.03 2.91 3.29
N MET A 183 9.22 3.45 3.60
CA MET A 183 9.75 3.52 4.95
C MET A 183 8.92 4.44 5.86
N LEU A 184 8.53 5.61 5.35
CA LEU A 184 7.71 6.57 6.09
C LEU A 184 6.29 6.03 6.31
N ALA A 185 5.66 5.43 5.29
CA ALA A 185 4.33 4.84 5.45
C ALA A 185 4.34 3.73 6.51
N ALA A 186 5.31 2.81 6.47
CA ALA A 186 5.46 1.75 7.44
C ALA A 186 5.62 2.28 8.88
N GLY A 187 6.57 3.23 9.09
CA GLY A 187 6.86 3.77 10.42
C GLY A 187 5.75 4.67 10.97
N LEU A 188 5.26 5.60 10.15
CA LEU A 188 4.20 6.54 10.55
C LEU A 188 2.88 5.82 10.84
N TRP A 189 2.56 4.76 10.08
CA TRP A 189 1.36 3.97 10.34
C TRP A 189 1.32 3.47 11.79
N GLN A 190 2.41 2.86 12.26
CA GLN A 190 2.50 2.31 13.61
C GLN A 190 2.39 3.38 14.70
N VAL A 191 3.01 4.54 14.48
CA VAL A 191 2.97 5.65 15.44
C VAL A 191 1.58 6.28 15.48
N SER A 192 0.90 6.38 14.34
CA SER A 192 -0.45 6.95 14.23
C SER A 192 -1.55 6.01 14.71
N HIS A 193 -1.25 4.72 14.83
CA HIS A 193 -2.20 3.68 15.28
C HIS A 193 -1.63 2.96 16.50
N PRO A 194 -1.48 3.66 17.65
CA PRO A 194 -0.88 3.07 18.84
C PRO A 194 -1.69 1.88 19.35
N THR A 195 -1.00 0.94 19.98
CA THR A 195 -1.67 -0.17 20.67
C THR A 195 -2.61 0.35 21.77
N PRO A 196 -3.63 -0.41 22.20
CA PRO A 196 -4.51 0.00 23.30
C PRO A 196 -3.75 0.44 24.56
N THR A 197 -2.65 -0.22 24.89
CA THR A 197 -1.79 0.14 26.03
C THR A 197 -1.15 1.52 25.84
N LEU A 198 -0.60 1.81 24.64
CA LEU A 198 0.00 3.10 24.35
C LEU A 198 -1.05 4.20 24.24
N ALA A 199 -2.21 3.93 23.65
CA ALA A 199 -3.31 4.87 23.59
C ALA A 199 -3.76 5.29 25.01
N ALA A 200 -3.98 4.32 25.90
CA ALA A 200 -4.32 4.58 27.29
C ALA A 200 -3.20 5.35 28.04
N LEU A 201 -1.93 5.08 27.74
CA LEU A 201 -0.81 5.81 28.30
C LEU A 201 -0.81 7.28 27.84
N TYR A 202 -1.07 7.55 26.57
CA TYR A 202 -1.12 8.91 26.03
C TYR A 202 -2.31 9.73 26.56
N GLU A 203 -3.42 9.06 26.92
CA GLU A 203 -4.54 9.68 27.62
C GLU A 203 -4.15 10.08 29.06
N GLN A 204 -3.39 9.23 29.75
CA GLN A 204 -2.92 9.49 31.13
C GLN A 204 -1.78 10.52 31.18
N GLU A 205 -0.96 10.58 30.12
CA GLU A 205 0.18 11.48 30.00
C GLU A 205 0.09 12.36 28.75
N PRO A 206 -0.79 13.39 28.73
CA PRO A 206 -1.04 14.21 27.53
C PRO A 206 0.21 14.88 26.95
N ARG A 207 1.26 15.06 27.76
CA ARG A 207 2.57 15.57 27.30
C ARG A 207 3.21 14.69 26.22
N TRP A 208 2.83 13.41 26.12
CA TRP A 208 3.31 12.47 25.08
C TRP A 208 2.33 12.29 23.93
N GLY A 209 1.12 12.85 24.03
CA GLY A 209 0.09 12.73 23.00
C GLY A 209 0.50 13.29 21.63
N HIS A 210 1.52 14.19 21.59
CA HIS A 210 2.09 14.69 20.34
C HIS A 210 2.82 13.63 19.50
N VAL A 211 3.09 12.46 20.07
CA VAL A 211 3.70 11.31 19.36
C VAL A 211 2.67 10.58 18.51
N ALA A 212 1.39 10.55 18.93
CA ALA A 212 0.30 10.00 18.14
C ALA A 212 -0.08 10.98 17.02
N LEU A 213 0.62 10.89 15.91
CA LEU A 213 0.50 11.81 14.78
C LEU A 213 -0.65 11.41 13.86
N ASP A 214 -1.28 12.40 13.21
CA ASP A 214 -2.17 12.14 12.08
C ASP A 214 -1.38 11.60 10.88
N PHE A 215 -1.69 10.38 10.46
CA PHE A 215 -0.96 9.67 9.42
C PHE A 215 -0.91 10.43 8.10
N ALA A 216 -2.07 10.79 7.55
CA ALA A 216 -2.18 11.35 6.21
C ALA A 216 -1.45 12.70 6.05
N PRO A 217 -1.68 13.74 6.89
CA PRO A 217 -0.97 15.01 6.76
C PRO A 217 0.53 14.87 6.98
N ARG A 218 0.95 14.00 7.90
CA ARG A 218 2.36 13.80 8.19
C ARG A 218 3.08 13.09 7.06
N LEU A 219 2.51 12.03 6.51
CA LEU A 219 3.08 11.34 5.34
C LEU A 219 3.20 12.29 4.15
N THR A 220 2.13 13.02 3.84
CA THR A 220 2.11 13.98 2.72
C THR A 220 3.19 15.05 2.88
N GLY A 221 3.25 15.72 4.02
CA GLY A 221 4.22 16.80 4.24
C GLY A 221 5.68 16.32 4.19
N LEU A 222 5.97 15.12 4.73
CA LEU A 222 7.32 14.56 4.66
C LEU A 222 7.71 14.15 3.25
N LEU A 223 6.81 13.55 2.47
CA LEU A 223 7.09 13.17 1.08
C LEU A 223 7.23 14.38 0.18
N GLU A 224 6.45 15.45 0.39
CA GLU A 224 6.63 16.71 -0.33
C GLU A 224 8.00 17.32 -0.03
N ALA A 225 8.41 17.38 1.23
CA ALA A 225 9.73 17.87 1.60
C ALA A 225 10.86 17.04 0.98
N CYS A 226 10.73 15.70 0.97
CA CYS A 226 11.68 14.81 0.30
C CYS A 226 11.75 15.09 -1.22
N ALA A 227 10.60 15.16 -1.89
CA ALA A 227 10.56 15.35 -3.34
C ALA A 227 11.14 16.72 -3.76
N VAL A 228 10.82 17.78 -3.02
CA VAL A 228 11.37 19.13 -3.27
C VAL A 228 12.88 19.15 -3.02
N GLY A 229 13.36 18.53 -1.94
CA GLY A 229 14.80 18.42 -1.65
C GLY A 229 15.56 17.64 -2.72
N LEU A 230 15.00 16.54 -3.22
CA LEU A 230 15.58 15.76 -4.32
C LEU A 230 15.56 16.53 -5.66
N GLY A 231 14.55 17.37 -5.89
CA GLY A 231 14.44 18.16 -7.13
C GLY A 231 15.32 19.41 -7.17
N GLY A 232 15.90 19.83 -6.03
CA GLY A 232 16.78 21.01 -5.90
C GLY A 232 18.27 20.70 -6.03
N THR A 233 18.64 19.44 -6.20
CA THR A 233 20.02 18.98 -6.45
C THR A 233 20.22 18.65 -7.92
#